data_cc16be3fbec63f961806058935ce9e82
#
_entry.id   cc16be3fbec63f961806058935ce9e82
#
_cell.length_a   1.000
_cell.length_b   1.000
_cell.length_c   1.000
_cell.angle_alpha   90.00
_cell.angle_beta   90.00
_cell.angle_gamma   90.00
#
_symmetry.space_group_name_H-M   'P 1'
#
loop_
_entity.id
_entity.type
_entity.pdbx_description
1 polymer ?
#
loop_
_entity_poly.entity_id
_entity_poly.type
_entity_poly.pdbx_seq_one_letter_code
_entity_poly.pdbx_strand_id
1 'polypeptide(L)'
;MKLIAALGVAVGLFASPVLAHDFGFAGILDSNNREELPELTLSSGKPIAEAPLVLKSGTMYEIEIVSDGTAELALEGSGFFRAIWINEVVINGLEIRPFGLESVEFDEEGTMEIEFLAIKPGRYFLRQPGSTGENQRVEITIQ
;
A
#
# COMPACT_ATOMS: atom_id res chain seq x y z
N MET A 1 9.16 -8.27 72.13
CA MET A 1 8.77 -7.47 70.96
C MET A 1 9.62 -7.91 69.76
N LYS A 2 9.04 -8.59 68.78
CA LYS A 2 9.73 -8.99 67.54
C LYS A 2 9.30 -8.03 66.43
N LEU A 3 10.25 -7.23 65.92
CA LEU A 3 10.04 -6.40 64.72
C LEU A 3 10.08 -7.32 63.51
N ILE A 4 8.99 -7.31 62.73
CA ILE A 4 8.94 -7.94 61.41
C ILE A 4 9.20 -6.80 60.40
N ALA A 5 10.36 -6.84 59.75
CA ALA A 5 10.66 -5.96 58.63
C ALA A 5 9.98 -6.50 57.35
N ALA A 6 9.03 -5.76 56.83
CA ALA A 6 8.41 -6.06 55.52
C ALA A 6 9.32 -5.55 54.39
N LEU A 7 9.86 -6.49 53.62
CA LEU A 7 10.65 -6.17 52.42
C LEU A 7 9.69 -5.95 51.24
N GLY A 8 9.48 -4.72 50.87
CA GLY A 8 8.67 -4.36 49.68
C GLY A 8 9.49 -4.57 48.43
N VAL A 9 9.07 -5.50 47.56
CA VAL A 9 9.62 -5.69 46.23
C VAL A 9 8.94 -4.67 45.29
N ALA A 10 9.65 -3.65 44.86
CA ALA A 10 9.21 -2.73 43.80
C ALA A 10 9.42 -3.42 42.45
N VAL A 11 8.34 -3.88 41.81
CA VAL A 11 8.36 -4.34 40.43
C VAL A 11 8.37 -3.11 39.53
N GLY A 12 9.55 -2.76 39.02
CA GLY A 12 9.70 -1.72 38.01
C GLY A 12 9.11 -2.21 36.68
N LEU A 13 8.01 -1.60 36.24
CA LEU A 13 7.48 -1.73 34.88
C LEU A 13 8.46 -1.04 33.92
N PHE A 14 9.32 -1.82 33.27
CA PHE A 14 10.09 -1.34 32.13
C PHE A 14 9.15 -1.19 30.94
N ALA A 15 8.60 0.00 30.74
CA ALA A 15 8.00 0.36 29.47
C ALA A 15 9.13 0.42 28.41
N SER A 16 9.14 -0.54 27.50
CA SER A 16 10.02 -0.45 26.33
C SER A 16 9.66 0.81 25.55
N PRO A 17 10.61 1.67 25.17
CA PRO A 17 10.32 2.82 24.34
C PRO A 17 9.75 2.29 23.02
N VAL A 18 8.52 2.68 22.70
CA VAL A 18 7.99 2.55 21.35
C VAL A 18 8.80 3.53 20.52
N LEU A 19 9.72 3.02 19.71
CA LEU A 19 10.44 3.84 18.74
C LEU A 19 9.42 4.26 17.69
N ALA A 20 8.95 5.50 17.78
CA ALA A 20 8.29 6.15 16.66
C ALA A 20 9.29 6.23 15.52
N HIS A 21 8.83 6.02 14.28
CA HIS A 21 9.66 6.18 13.11
C HIS A 21 10.26 7.60 13.10
N ASP A 22 11.58 7.70 13.14
CA ASP A 22 12.28 8.97 12.95
C ASP A 22 12.53 9.15 11.46
N PHE A 23 11.60 9.83 10.78
CA PHE A 23 11.71 10.13 9.35
C PHE A 23 12.47 11.42 9.06
N GLY A 24 13.17 11.97 10.06
CA GLY A 24 13.89 13.22 9.91
C GLY A 24 13.00 14.41 9.51
N PHE A 25 13.55 15.35 8.78
CA PHE A 25 12.84 16.58 8.38
C PHE A 25 11.80 16.37 7.29
N ALA A 26 11.92 15.33 6.47
CA ALA A 26 10.95 14.99 5.41
C ALA A 26 9.71 14.28 5.97
N GLY A 27 9.77 13.77 7.21
CA GLY A 27 8.67 13.05 7.82
C GLY A 27 8.32 11.79 7.01
N ILE A 28 7.03 11.54 6.79
CA ILE A 28 6.53 10.39 6.03
C ILE A 28 6.96 10.37 4.56
N LEU A 29 7.42 11.50 4.02
CA LEU A 29 7.93 11.61 2.63
C LEU A 29 9.44 11.37 2.53
N ASP A 30 10.10 10.96 3.61
CA ASP A 30 11.51 10.59 3.60
C ASP A 30 11.77 9.39 2.68
N SER A 31 12.85 9.44 1.90
CA SER A 31 13.22 8.37 0.96
C SER A 31 13.47 7.01 1.65
N ASN A 32 13.80 7.01 2.95
CA ASN A 32 13.95 5.78 3.73
C ASN A 32 12.59 5.17 4.14
N ASN A 33 11.49 5.87 3.93
CA ASN A 33 10.13 5.41 4.18
C ASN A 33 9.43 4.96 2.89
N ARG A 34 10.18 4.46 1.91
CA ARG A 34 9.65 4.04 0.62
C ARG A 34 9.95 2.56 0.37
N GLU A 35 8.95 1.83 -0.12
CA GLU A 35 9.05 0.43 -0.52
C GLU A 35 8.45 0.25 -1.92
N GLU A 36 9.13 -0.51 -2.78
CA GLU A 36 8.62 -0.92 -4.09
C GLU A 36 7.73 -2.16 -3.92
N LEU A 37 6.61 -2.19 -4.60
CA LEU A 37 5.69 -3.33 -4.64
C LEU A 37 5.93 -4.17 -5.91
N PRO A 38 5.56 -5.48 -5.88
CA PRO A 38 5.52 -6.26 -7.10
C PRO A 38 4.62 -5.63 -8.16
N GLU A 39 5.02 -5.72 -9.41
CA GLU A 39 4.26 -5.28 -10.57
C GLU A 39 2.88 -5.91 -10.64
N LEU A 40 1.89 -5.14 -11.06
CA LEU A 40 0.57 -5.63 -11.46
C LEU A 40 0.51 -5.74 -12.98
N THR A 41 0.17 -6.92 -13.48
CA THR A 41 0.10 -7.19 -14.90
C THR A 41 -1.35 -7.21 -15.38
N LEU A 42 -1.67 -6.40 -16.39
CA LEU A 42 -2.93 -6.44 -17.12
C LEU A 42 -2.74 -7.18 -18.45
N SER A 43 -3.21 -8.41 -18.51
CA SER A 43 -3.07 -9.30 -19.65
C SER A 43 -4.25 -10.25 -19.73
N SER A 44 -4.80 -10.46 -20.92
CA SER A 44 -5.93 -11.38 -21.12
C SER A 44 -5.60 -12.79 -20.64
N GLY A 45 -6.42 -13.28 -19.68
CA GLY A 45 -6.32 -14.65 -19.17
C GLY A 45 -5.18 -14.88 -18.16
N LYS A 46 -4.42 -13.86 -17.78
CA LYS A 46 -3.39 -13.97 -16.73
C LYS A 46 -3.88 -13.38 -15.40
N PRO A 47 -3.33 -13.82 -14.26
CA PRO A 47 -3.55 -13.17 -12.99
C PRO A 47 -3.01 -11.74 -12.99
N ILE A 48 -3.68 -10.82 -12.27
CA ILE A 48 -3.22 -9.44 -12.10
C ILE A 48 -1.96 -9.38 -11.23
N ALA A 49 -1.86 -10.28 -10.25
CA ALA A 49 -0.71 -10.39 -9.35
C ALA A 49 -0.47 -11.86 -8.98
N GLU A 50 0.77 -12.19 -8.62
CA GLU A 50 1.14 -13.55 -8.18
C GLU A 50 0.70 -13.84 -6.74
N ALA A 51 0.59 -12.80 -5.90
CA ALA A 51 0.24 -12.92 -4.49
C ALA A 51 -0.51 -11.66 -3.98
N PRO A 52 -1.25 -11.78 -2.86
CA PRO A 52 -1.81 -10.63 -2.17
C PRO A 52 -0.74 -9.65 -1.70
N LEU A 53 -1.06 -8.36 -1.67
CA LEU A 53 -0.18 -7.31 -1.16
C LEU A 53 -0.43 -7.05 0.33
N VAL A 54 0.62 -6.89 1.11
CA VAL A 54 0.56 -6.54 2.53
C VAL A 54 1.35 -5.26 2.77
N LEU A 55 0.63 -4.22 3.16
CA LEU A 55 1.16 -2.87 3.32
C LEU A 55 1.13 -2.45 4.80
N LYS A 56 2.06 -1.58 5.18
CA LYS A 56 2.07 -0.93 6.50
C LYS A 56 1.50 0.48 6.40
N SER A 57 0.58 0.82 7.28
CA SER A 57 0.09 2.19 7.39
C SER A 57 1.23 3.15 7.74
N GLY A 58 1.29 4.29 7.06
CA GLY A 58 2.35 5.29 7.23
C GLY A 58 3.59 5.06 6.36
N THR A 59 3.60 4.04 5.50
CA THR A 59 4.70 3.77 4.56
C THR A 59 4.32 4.25 3.15
N MET A 60 5.28 4.86 2.46
CA MET A 60 5.19 5.21 1.03
C MET A 60 5.47 3.96 0.21
N TYR A 61 4.67 3.74 -0.80
CA TYR A 61 4.81 2.64 -1.75
C TYR A 61 4.81 3.16 -3.17
N GLU A 62 5.54 2.44 -4.01
CA GLU A 62 5.52 2.58 -5.45
C GLU A 62 5.03 1.27 -6.06
N ILE A 63 4.07 1.35 -6.98
CA ILE A 63 3.53 0.20 -7.69
C ILE A 63 3.47 0.48 -9.19
N GLU A 64 4.06 -0.42 -9.96
CA GLU A 64 3.98 -0.40 -11.40
C GLU A 64 2.80 -1.24 -11.89
N ILE A 65 2.04 -0.73 -12.86
CA ILE A 65 0.94 -1.40 -13.53
C ILE A 65 1.27 -1.45 -15.01
N VAL A 66 1.37 -2.65 -15.56
CA VAL A 66 1.78 -2.90 -16.94
C VAL A 66 0.66 -3.58 -17.70
N SER A 67 0.27 -3.00 -18.84
CA SER A 67 -0.62 -3.63 -19.80
C SER A 67 0.19 -4.14 -21.01
N ASP A 68 -0.05 -5.38 -21.43
CA ASP A 68 0.57 -5.96 -22.62
C ASP A 68 -0.24 -5.69 -23.91
N GLY A 69 -1.31 -4.89 -23.85
CA GLY A 69 -2.13 -4.54 -24.98
C GLY A 69 -2.95 -5.67 -25.59
N THR A 70 -3.07 -6.81 -24.92
CA THR A 70 -3.85 -7.96 -25.42
C THR A 70 -5.36 -7.72 -25.43
N ALA A 71 -5.83 -6.71 -24.68
CA ALA A 71 -7.19 -6.19 -24.66
C ALA A 71 -7.22 -4.84 -23.98
N GLU A 72 -8.30 -4.07 -24.13
CA GLU A 72 -8.63 -2.98 -23.22
C GLU A 72 -8.89 -3.54 -21.82
N LEU A 73 -8.03 -3.21 -20.87
CA LEU A 73 -8.07 -3.72 -19.51
C LEU A 73 -7.99 -2.59 -18.50
N ALA A 74 -8.83 -2.69 -17.48
CA ALA A 74 -8.91 -1.68 -16.44
C ALA A 74 -8.70 -2.28 -15.05
N LEU A 75 -8.31 -1.44 -14.10
CA LEU A 75 -8.32 -1.73 -12.67
C LEU A 75 -9.23 -0.74 -11.95
N GLU A 76 -10.18 -1.24 -11.19
CA GLU A 76 -10.99 -0.46 -10.26
C GLU A 76 -10.68 -0.83 -8.82
N GLY A 77 -10.81 0.11 -7.91
CA GLY A 77 -10.53 -0.14 -6.50
C GLY A 77 -10.87 1.05 -5.62
N SER A 78 -12.10 1.59 -5.76
CA SER A 78 -12.52 2.80 -5.03
C SER A 78 -12.32 2.69 -3.52
N GLY A 79 -12.45 1.50 -2.92
CA GLY A 79 -12.15 1.25 -1.51
C GLY A 79 -10.67 1.45 -1.19
N PHE A 80 -9.78 0.90 -2.00
CA PHE A 80 -8.34 1.03 -1.84
C PHE A 80 -7.88 2.47 -2.09
N PHE A 81 -8.29 3.07 -3.21
CA PHE A 81 -7.89 4.44 -3.55
C PHE A 81 -8.35 5.50 -2.53
N ARG A 82 -9.39 5.20 -1.75
CA ARG A 82 -9.82 6.05 -0.62
C ARG A 82 -9.10 5.76 0.70
N ALA A 83 -8.32 4.71 0.76
CA ALA A 83 -7.55 4.31 1.94
C ALA A 83 -6.09 4.77 1.88
N ILE A 84 -5.68 5.40 0.79
CA ILE A 84 -4.33 5.88 0.52
C ILE A 84 -4.35 7.37 0.19
N TRP A 85 -3.17 8.00 0.25
CA TRP A 85 -2.93 9.30 -0.36
C TRP A 85 -1.99 9.11 -1.53
N ILE A 86 -2.42 9.49 -2.73
CA ILE A 86 -1.61 9.37 -3.94
C ILE A 86 -0.71 10.59 -4.03
N ASN A 87 0.61 10.36 -4.04
CA ASN A 87 1.58 11.41 -4.25
C ASN A 87 1.64 11.78 -5.72
N GLU A 88 1.79 10.78 -6.58
CA GLU A 88 1.85 10.97 -8.02
C GLU A 88 1.46 9.71 -8.80
N VAL A 89 1.11 9.94 -10.04
CA VAL A 89 0.94 8.92 -11.08
C VAL A 89 1.88 9.31 -12.22
N VAL A 90 2.71 8.38 -12.66
CA VAL A 90 3.67 8.60 -13.75
C VAL A 90 3.29 7.77 -14.96
N ILE A 91 3.18 8.42 -16.12
CA ILE A 91 2.89 7.78 -17.41
C ILE A 91 3.85 8.35 -18.44
N ASN A 92 4.75 7.53 -18.99
CA ASN A 92 5.74 7.95 -19.99
C ASN A 92 6.54 9.21 -19.58
N GLY A 93 6.90 9.30 -18.28
CA GLY A 93 7.64 10.43 -17.72
C GLY A 93 6.79 11.69 -17.46
N LEU A 94 5.47 11.63 -17.67
CA LEU A 94 4.53 12.66 -17.23
C LEU A 94 4.07 12.35 -15.81
N GLU A 95 4.39 13.22 -14.86
CA GLU A 95 3.91 13.17 -13.49
C GLU A 95 2.57 13.88 -13.34
N ILE A 96 1.57 13.18 -12.82
CA ILE A 96 0.24 13.71 -12.51
C ILE A 96 0.07 13.64 -10.99
N ARG A 97 -0.41 14.73 -10.37
CA ARG A 97 -0.70 14.78 -8.93
C ARG A 97 -2.20 14.87 -8.70
N PRO A 98 -2.89 13.71 -8.68
CA PRO A 98 -4.35 13.66 -8.59
C PRO A 98 -4.81 13.81 -7.13
N PHE A 99 -6.01 14.31 -6.92
CA PHE A 99 -6.67 14.27 -5.61
C PHE A 99 -7.14 12.86 -5.22
N GLY A 100 -7.24 11.95 -6.16
CA GLY A 100 -7.61 10.55 -5.97
C GLY A 100 -7.87 9.86 -7.30
N LEU A 101 -7.98 8.53 -7.24
CA LEU A 101 -8.33 7.66 -8.36
C LEU A 101 -9.57 6.85 -7.98
N GLU A 102 -10.28 6.38 -8.98
CA GLU A 102 -11.33 5.37 -8.85
C GLU A 102 -11.00 4.13 -9.68
N SER A 103 -10.52 4.37 -10.90
CA SER A 103 -10.08 3.33 -11.83
C SER A 103 -9.01 3.88 -12.75
N VAL A 104 -8.32 2.97 -13.41
CA VAL A 104 -7.42 3.25 -14.54
C VAL A 104 -7.74 2.26 -15.64
N GLU A 105 -7.58 2.66 -16.89
CA GLU A 105 -7.84 1.84 -18.06
C GLU A 105 -6.71 2.01 -19.07
N PHE A 106 -6.30 0.91 -19.67
CA PHE A 106 -5.31 0.86 -20.72
C PHE A 106 -5.99 0.41 -22.02
N ASP A 107 -6.00 1.28 -23.01
CA ASP A 107 -6.52 0.98 -24.35
C ASP A 107 -5.49 0.19 -25.18
N GLU A 108 -4.21 0.33 -24.86
CA GLU A 108 -3.07 -0.29 -25.56
C GLU A 108 -2.03 -0.81 -24.54
N GLU A 109 -0.90 -1.34 -25.04
CA GLU A 109 0.23 -1.65 -24.20
C GLU A 109 0.78 -0.38 -23.54
N GLY A 110 1.20 -0.48 -22.31
CA GLY A 110 1.72 0.67 -21.60
C GLY A 110 2.04 0.36 -20.14
N THR A 111 2.69 1.34 -19.52
CA THR A 111 3.10 1.28 -18.13
C THR A 111 2.65 2.54 -17.40
N MET A 112 2.14 2.35 -16.21
CA MET A 112 1.80 3.40 -15.27
C MET A 112 2.36 3.07 -13.90
N GLU A 113 2.95 4.05 -13.25
CA GLU A 113 3.44 3.96 -11.88
C GLU A 113 2.57 4.81 -10.95
N ILE A 114 2.26 4.31 -9.77
CA ILE A 114 1.56 5.05 -8.74
C ILE A 114 2.42 5.08 -7.48
N GLU A 115 2.83 6.27 -7.06
CA GLU A 115 3.44 6.49 -5.75
C GLU A 115 2.36 6.93 -4.75
N PHE A 116 2.27 6.25 -3.62
CA PHE A 116 1.23 6.52 -2.64
C PHE A 116 1.65 6.23 -1.20
N LEU A 117 1.04 6.94 -0.26
CA LEU A 117 1.11 6.66 1.17
C LEU A 117 -0.06 5.76 1.58
N ALA A 118 0.22 4.60 2.17
CA ALA A 118 -0.81 3.78 2.80
C ALA A 118 -1.29 4.42 4.10
N ILE A 119 -2.61 4.67 4.25
CA ILE A 119 -3.14 5.41 5.39
C ILE A 119 -4.06 4.56 6.26
N LYS A 120 -5.16 4.08 5.69
CA LYS A 120 -6.25 3.47 6.46
C LYS A 120 -6.10 1.96 6.54
N PRO A 121 -5.84 1.37 7.74
CA PRO A 121 -5.82 -0.07 7.90
C PRO A 121 -7.13 -0.72 7.47
N GLY A 122 -7.03 -1.89 6.83
CA GLY A 122 -8.19 -2.63 6.32
C GLY A 122 -7.83 -3.64 5.26
N ARG A 123 -8.87 -4.28 4.71
CA ARG A 123 -8.75 -5.19 3.57
C ARG A 123 -9.41 -4.56 2.36
N TYR A 124 -8.71 -4.55 1.26
CA TYR A 124 -9.07 -3.90 0.02
C TYR A 124 -8.75 -4.81 -1.16
N PHE A 125 -9.10 -4.39 -2.33
CA PHE A 125 -8.70 -5.06 -3.58
C PHE A 125 -8.62 -4.04 -4.72
N LEU A 126 -7.83 -4.42 -5.73
CA LEU A 126 -7.94 -3.90 -7.09
C LEU A 126 -8.41 -5.03 -7.98
N ARG A 127 -9.33 -4.77 -8.89
CA ARG A 127 -9.87 -5.80 -9.78
C ARG A 127 -10.18 -5.25 -11.17
N GLN A 128 -10.31 -6.14 -12.12
CA GLN A 128 -10.87 -5.81 -13.42
C GLN A 128 -12.37 -5.54 -13.27
N PRO A 129 -12.90 -4.39 -13.75
CA PRO A 129 -14.30 -4.03 -13.66
C PRO A 129 -15.22 -5.13 -14.19
N GLY A 130 -16.30 -5.42 -13.46
CA GLY A 130 -17.27 -6.43 -13.84
C GLY A 130 -16.82 -7.90 -13.72
N SER A 131 -15.54 -8.13 -13.38
CA SER A 131 -15.04 -9.50 -13.20
C SER A 131 -15.40 -10.06 -11.82
N THR A 132 -15.70 -11.37 -11.78
CA THR A 132 -15.89 -12.16 -10.56
C THR A 132 -14.79 -13.21 -10.36
N GLY A 133 -13.83 -13.29 -11.29
CA GLY A 133 -12.73 -14.27 -11.23
C GLY A 133 -11.67 -13.88 -10.18
N GLU A 134 -11.18 -14.88 -9.44
CA GLU A 134 -10.13 -14.70 -8.44
C GLU A 134 -8.82 -14.19 -9.06
N ASN A 135 -8.51 -14.60 -10.29
CA ASN A 135 -7.32 -14.17 -11.03
C ASN A 135 -7.44 -12.74 -11.56
N GLN A 136 -8.65 -12.18 -11.52
CA GLN A 136 -8.95 -10.84 -12.02
C GLN A 136 -8.98 -9.80 -10.91
N ARG A 137 -8.41 -10.11 -9.76
CA ARG A 137 -8.24 -9.20 -8.64
C ARG A 137 -6.97 -9.50 -7.87
N VAL A 138 -6.45 -8.49 -7.20
CA VAL A 138 -5.41 -8.60 -6.18
C VAL A 138 -5.96 -8.12 -4.84
N GLU A 139 -5.82 -8.95 -3.82
CA GLU A 139 -6.16 -8.60 -2.44
C GLU A 139 -5.07 -7.72 -1.84
N ILE A 140 -5.46 -6.69 -1.09
CA ILE A 140 -4.56 -5.74 -0.45
C ILE A 140 -4.94 -5.61 1.02
N THR A 141 -3.99 -5.84 1.91
CA THR A 141 -4.17 -5.60 3.35
C THR A 141 -3.27 -4.44 3.78
N ILE A 142 -3.84 -3.39 4.36
CA ILE A 142 -3.10 -2.33 5.07
C ILE A 142 -3.21 -2.61 6.57
N GLN A 143 -2.07 -2.70 7.29
CA GLN A 143 -1.98 -3.01 8.71
C GLN A 143 -1.14 -2.00 9.48
#